data_56658b15d6dae5b1a94b130708f203d1
#
_entry.id   56658b15d6dae5b1a94b130708f203d1
#
_cell.length_a   1.000
_cell.length_b   1.000
_cell.length_c   1.000
_cell.angle_alpha   90.00
_cell.angle_beta   90.00
_cell.angle_gamma   90.00
#
_symmetry.space_group_name_H-M   'P 1'
#
loop_
_entity.id
_entity.type
_entity.pdbx_description
1 polymer ?
#
loop_
_entity_poly.entity_id
_entity_poly.type
_entity_poly.pdbx_seq_one_letter_code
_entity_poly.pdbx_strand_id
1 'polypeptide(L)'
;MSPVHGDPQSRPTRRALLAAGAGAALLAGCSRGGAPGAPAAATASGSSTAPAAGNITPGVMTLFKDPAYNFNGLLALGGSGAGSAEVGEVLTAVNAINGAGLTAQSYVKTFRSLGDQLMAAPPGAPADGQTKRFRALRAAQYYGQALFFVLGSDDPGSEEQLYKAGRAAWDTFCDLCEPAPVKAKVPYGTTPLPVWFFRPDTSATPRPTVILTNGSDGQNVDMWTYGVPAALERGWNALVYDGPGQGQLLFVDRVVFTPTWERVVTPLVDWLTARSDVDPAKIALTGLSMAGDLAPRAAAFETRIAALVAMPGCVEPWLGFPPEIRKILTPDKQQTNDIWNKEVVPELPPDAADVMKKRFEPFSIPAMLEARQGKLFTDFYTPANRVKALSITDVVGRIKAPTLVLDYEGEQFYPGQPRRMYDALTSPKDYLKLTAAQGAQLHCSPMAPQLHCEVVFDWLDKTLGP
;
A
#
# COMPACT_ATOMS: atom_id res chain seq x y z
N MET A 1 55.73 -31.48 24.75
CA MET A 1 55.16 -30.46 23.84
C MET A 1 53.90 -31.09 23.19
N SER A 2 52.75 -30.85 23.79
CA SER A 2 51.46 -31.33 23.30
C SER A 2 50.75 -30.17 22.60
N PRO A 3 50.09 -30.40 21.46
CA PRO A 3 49.32 -29.35 20.81
C PRO A 3 47.91 -29.23 21.45
N VAL A 4 47.55 -28.01 21.72
CA VAL A 4 46.23 -27.56 22.23
C VAL A 4 45.20 -27.77 21.11
N HIS A 5 44.18 -28.59 21.36
CA HIS A 5 42.99 -28.70 20.52
C HIS A 5 42.06 -27.50 20.84
N GLY A 6 41.91 -26.63 19.89
CA GLY A 6 40.85 -25.60 19.90
C GLY A 6 39.50 -26.23 19.57
N ASP A 7 38.54 -25.97 20.46
CA ASP A 7 37.13 -26.35 20.35
C ASP A 7 36.46 -25.66 19.14
N PRO A 8 35.77 -26.35 18.23
CA PRO A 8 35.03 -25.69 17.16
C PRO A 8 33.75 -25.12 17.73
N GLN A 9 33.74 -23.83 17.97
CA GLN A 9 32.53 -23.07 18.29
C GLN A 9 31.41 -23.43 17.29
N SER A 10 30.35 -24.02 17.82
CA SER A 10 29.14 -24.39 17.11
C SER A 10 28.54 -23.16 16.39
N ARG A 11 28.72 -23.08 15.08
CA ARG A 11 27.99 -22.15 14.23
C ARG A 11 26.51 -22.53 14.37
N PRO A 12 25.62 -21.56 14.67
CA PRO A 12 24.18 -21.82 14.69
C PRO A 12 23.78 -22.37 13.33
N THR A 13 23.11 -23.49 13.33
CA THR A 13 22.65 -24.16 12.10
C THR A 13 21.69 -23.18 11.38
N ARG A 14 21.79 -23.12 10.03
CA ARG A 14 20.87 -22.34 9.17
C ARG A 14 19.40 -22.55 9.53
N ARG A 15 19.02 -23.72 10.04
CA ARG A 15 17.70 -24.06 10.58
C ARG A 15 17.22 -23.14 11.71
N ALA A 16 18.09 -22.77 12.65
CA ALA A 16 17.73 -21.90 13.78
C ALA A 16 17.49 -20.45 13.33
N LEU A 17 18.13 -19.99 12.25
CA LEU A 17 17.98 -18.66 11.69
C LEU A 17 16.71 -18.51 10.85
N LEU A 18 16.27 -19.55 10.14
CA LEU A 18 15.04 -19.53 9.34
C LEU A 18 13.78 -19.66 10.20
N ALA A 19 13.82 -20.48 11.25
CA ALA A 19 12.68 -20.68 12.16
C ALA A 19 12.38 -19.46 13.05
N ALA A 20 13.40 -18.68 13.40
CA ALA A 20 13.23 -17.48 14.26
C ALA A 20 12.98 -16.18 13.49
N GLY A 21 13.35 -16.11 12.20
CA GLY A 21 13.33 -14.89 11.40
C GLY A 21 12.19 -14.78 10.39
N ALA A 22 11.73 -15.91 9.82
CA ALA A 22 10.80 -15.84 8.68
C ALA A 22 9.36 -15.50 9.06
N GLY A 23 8.85 -16.01 10.19
CA GLY A 23 7.46 -15.75 10.58
C GLY A 23 7.22 -14.34 11.14
N ALA A 24 8.12 -13.84 11.98
CA ALA A 24 7.93 -12.56 12.67
C ALA A 24 8.39 -11.33 11.85
N ALA A 25 9.40 -11.48 11.00
CA ALA A 25 9.99 -10.35 10.24
C ALA A 25 9.27 -10.07 8.91
N LEU A 26 8.49 -11.01 8.37
CA LEU A 26 7.67 -10.80 7.17
C LEU A 26 6.38 -10.01 7.50
N LEU A 27 5.95 -10.03 8.76
CA LEU A 27 4.66 -9.48 9.20
C LEU A 27 4.79 -8.26 10.11
N ALA A 28 5.94 -8.08 10.77
CA ALA A 28 6.15 -6.92 11.63
C ALA A 28 7.65 -6.68 11.79
N GLY A 29 8.11 -5.50 11.47
CA GLY A 29 9.34 -4.97 12.01
C GLY A 29 9.17 -4.79 13.53
N CYS A 30 9.23 -5.86 14.32
CA CYS A 30 9.20 -5.77 15.76
C CYS A 30 10.54 -5.25 16.27
N SER A 31 10.52 -4.02 16.72
CA SER A 31 11.54 -3.34 17.50
C SER A 31 11.93 -4.15 18.74
N ARG A 32 13.14 -4.70 18.77
CA ARG A 32 13.91 -4.83 20.01
C ARG A 32 14.89 -3.65 20.07
N GLY A 33 14.42 -2.55 20.61
CA GLY A 33 15.24 -1.40 20.88
C GLY A 33 15.99 -1.55 22.19
N GLY A 34 17.30 -1.66 22.10
CA GLY A 34 18.21 -1.26 23.17
C GLY A 34 18.77 0.10 22.78
N ALA A 35 18.53 1.13 23.56
CA ALA A 35 19.07 2.45 23.34
C ALA A 35 20.52 2.53 23.86
N PRO A 36 21.40 3.27 23.18
CA PRO A 36 22.48 4.00 23.82
C PRO A 36 22.21 5.51 23.77
N GLY A 37 22.53 6.16 24.89
CA GLY A 37 22.25 7.56 25.19
C GLY A 37 22.80 8.57 24.19
N ALA A 38 22.07 9.65 24.04
CA ALA A 38 22.48 10.85 23.34
C ALA A 38 22.94 11.93 24.35
N PRO A 39 23.92 12.77 23.99
CA PRO A 39 24.33 13.91 24.82
C PRO A 39 23.38 15.10 24.64
N ALA A 40 23.20 15.81 25.76
CA ALA A 40 22.38 17.01 25.87
C ALA A 40 22.96 18.20 25.07
N ALA A 41 22.07 18.95 24.44
CA ALA A 41 22.36 20.27 23.95
C ALA A 41 21.25 21.26 24.32
N ALA A 42 21.64 22.47 24.61
CA ALA A 42 21.10 23.49 25.45
C ALA A 42 19.80 24.19 24.99
N THR A 43 19.02 24.53 25.96
CA THR A 43 18.03 25.59 26.22
C THR A 43 17.90 26.75 25.21
N ALA A 44 16.64 26.94 24.75
CA ALA A 44 16.07 28.25 24.51
C ALA A 44 14.68 28.31 25.13
N SER A 45 14.50 29.20 26.07
CA SER A 45 13.28 29.44 26.83
C SER A 45 12.24 30.23 26.01
N GLY A 46 11.05 29.65 25.87
CA GLY A 46 9.85 30.35 25.44
C GLY A 46 8.66 29.72 26.13
N SER A 47 8.16 30.32 27.19
CA SER A 47 7.02 29.84 27.96
C SER A 47 5.71 30.01 27.20
N SER A 48 5.18 28.90 26.70
CA SER A 48 3.78 28.74 26.38
C SER A 48 3.25 27.59 27.23
N THR A 49 2.45 27.90 28.25
CA THR A 49 1.78 26.91 29.08
C THR A 49 0.63 26.30 28.31
N ALA A 50 0.90 25.30 27.47
CA ALA A 50 -0.10 24.35 27.06
C ALA A 50 -0.43 23.45 28.25
N PRO A 51 -1.71 23.04 28.47
CA PRO A 51 -2.05 22.10 29.53
C PRO A 51 -1.25 20.83 29.34
N ALA A 52 -0.66 20.32 30.43
CA ALA A 52 0.07 19.06 30.43
C ALA A 52 -0.83 17.98 29.82
N ALA A 53 -0.49 17.51 28.65
CA ALA A 53 -1.09 16.33 28.09
C ALA A 53 -0.83 15.19 29.09
N GLY A 54 -1.90 14.69 29.72
CA GLY A 54 -1.82 13.48 30.54
C GLY A 54 -1.10 12.41 29.73
N ASN A 55 -0.36 11.52 30.40
CA ASN A 55 0.38 10.41 29.78
C ASN A 55 -0.55 9.54 28.93
N ILE A 56 -0.85 9.99 27.71
CA ILE A 56 -1.50 9.17 26.70
C ILE A 56 -0.41 8.25 26.18
N THR A 57 -0.44 7.00 26.62
CA THR A 57 0.38 5.98 25.98
C THR A 57 -0.09 5.89 24.53
N PRO A 58 0.76 6.14 23.52
CA PRO A 58 0.38 5.99 22.13
C PRO A 58 -0.09 4.55 21.92
N GLY A 59 -1.43 4.35 21.82
CA GLY A 59 -1.99 3.02 21.73
C GLY A 59 -2.02 2.56 20.28
N VAL A 60 -1.33 1.47 19.96
CA VAL A 60 -1.79 0.64 18.85
C VAL A 60 -2.94 -0.19 19.38
N MET A 61 -4.17 0.09 18.94
CA MET A 61 -5.31 -0.74 19.29
C MET A 61 -5.08 -2.15 18.72
N THR A 62 -5.18 -3.17 19.56
CA THR A 62 -5.03 -4.56 19.14
C THR A 62 -6.39 -5.14 18.81
N LEU A 63 -6.75 -5.17 17.54
CA LEU A 63 -7.94 -5.84 17.01
C LEU A 63 -7.71 -7.36 16.89
N PHE A 64 -6.53 -7.73 16.45
CA PHE A 64 -6.07 -9.10 16.29
C PHE A 64 -4.70 -9.31 16.93
N LYS A 65 -4.41 -10.50 17.44
CA LYS A 65 -3.11 -10.84 18.03
C LYS A 65 -2.00 -10.91 16.99
N ASP A 66 -2.33 -11.35 15.80
CA ASP A 66 -1.39 -11.41 14.68
C ASP A 66 -1.17 -10.01 14.06
N PRO A 67 0.08 -9.55 13.87
CA PRO A 67 0.37 -8.21 13.38
C PRO A 67 -0.15 -7.90 11.97
N ALA A 68 -0.18 -8.88 11.06
CA ALA A 68 -0.66 -8.66 9.69
C ALA A 68 -2.16 -8.46 9.65
N TYR A 69 -2.90 -9.33 10.34
CA TYR A 69 -4.35 -9.18 10.47
C TYR A 69 -4.71 -7.91 11.25
N ASN A 70 -3.92 -7.57 12.29
CA ASN A 70 -4.13 -6.35 13.05
C ASN A 70 -3.95 -5.10 12.17
N PHE A 71 -2.87 -5.03 11.38
CA PHE A 71 -2.63 -3.93 10.45
C PHE A 71 -3.78 -3.76 9.45
N ASN A 72 -4.24 -4.85 8.83
CA ASN A 72 -5.34 -4.81 7.86
C ASN A 72 -6.69 -4.48 8.54
N GLY A 73 -6.94 -4.96 9.75
CA GLY A 73 -8.11 -4.57 10.55
C GLY A 73 -8.11 -3.07 10.88
N LEU A 74 -6.96 -2.50 11.22
CA LEU A 74 -6.81 -1.06 11.45
C LEU A 74 -7.01 -0.26 10.16
N LEU A 75 -6.53 -0.76 9.01
CA LEU A 75 -6.77 -0.17 7.70
C LEU A 75 -8.27 -0.13 7.36
N ALA A 76 -8.98 -1.24 7.60
CA ALA A 76 -10.43 -1.29 7.44
C ALA A 76 -11.13 -0.25 8.33
N LEU A 77 -10.76 -0.19 9.62
CA LEU A 77 -11.35 0.73 10.59
C LEU A 77 -11.11 2.20 10.21
N GLY A 78 -9.89 2.53 9.76
CA GLY A 78 -9.52 3.88 9.33
C GLY A 78 -10.32 4.40 8.14
N GLY A 79 -10.79 3.51 7.27
CA GLY A 79 -11.68 3.84 6.17
C GLY A 79 -12.99 4.52 6.58
N SER A 80 -13.38 4.42 7.86
CA SER A 80 -14.57 5.08 8.41
C SER A 80 -14.52 6.60 8.26
N GLY A 81 -13.34 7.20 8.33
CA GLY A 81 -13.16 8.65 8.15
C GLY A 81 -13.53 9.16 6.76
N ALA A 82 -13.43 8.31 5.74
CA ALA A 82 -13.78 8.62 4.34
C ALA A 82 -15.10 7.95 3.88
N GLY A 83 -15.85 7.35 4.82
CA GLY A 83 -17.10 6.63 4.54
C GLY A 83 -16.93 5.29 3.81
N SER A 84 -15.69 4.80 3.65
CA SER A 84 -15.41 3.48 3.05
C SER A 84 -15.54 2.32 4.05
N ALA A 85 -15.85 2.60 5.32
CA ALA A 85 -16.17 1.62 6.33
C ALA A 85 -17.11 2.22 7.39
N GLU A 86 -17.71 1.36 8.20
CA GLU A 86 -18.41 1.72 9.44
C GLU A 86 -17.68 1.09 10.62
N VAL A 87 -17.45 1.88 11.67
CA VAL A 87 -16.76 1.40 12.89
C VAL A 87 -17.45 0.15 13.44
N GLY A 88 -18.79 0.17 13.57
CA GLY A 88 -19.56 -0.94 14.10
C GLY A 88 -19.50 -2.20 13.24
N GLU A 89 -19.51 -2.05 11.91
CA GLU A 89 -19.39 -3.18 10.98
C GLU A 89 -18.00 -3.85 11.10
N VAL A 90 -16.93 -3.05 11.13
CA VAL A 90 -15.55 -3.56 11.29
C VAL A 90 -15.37 -4.25 12.64
N LEU A 91 -15.79 -3.64 13.75
CA LEU A 91 -15.65 -4.24 15.07
C LEU A 91 -16.49 -5.51 15.23
N THR A 92 -17.67 -5.57 14.61
CA THR A 92 -18.48 -6.80 14.54
C THR A 92 -17.77 -7.90 13.77
N ALA A 93 -17.16 -7.55 12.61
CA ALA A 93 -16.35 -8.50 11.84
C ALA A 93 -15.14 -9.01 12.64
N VAL A 94 -14.42 -8.12 13.33
CA VAL A 94 -13.29 -8.47 14.21
C VAL A 94 -13.72 -9.44 15.30
N ASN A 95 -14.84 -9.17 15.98
CA ASN A 95 -15.37 -10.05 17.02
C ASN A 95 -15.77 -11.43 16.46
N ALA A 96 -16.40 -11.47 15.28
CA ALA A 96 -16.78 -12.72 14.62
C ALA A 96 -15.55 -13.56 14.25
N ILE A 97 -14.50 -12.91 13.70
CA ILE A 97 -13.24 -13.57 13.32
C ILE A 97 -12.53 -14.11 14.57
N ASN A 98 -12.38 -13.29 15.62
CA ASN A 98 -11.74 -13.74 16.86
C ASN A 98 -12.52 -14.87 17.54
N GLY A 99 -13.86 -14.84 17.51
CA GLY A 99 -14.73 -15.88 18.05
C GLY A 99 -14.67 -17.20 17.28
N ALA A 100 -14.49 -17.15 15.97
CA ALA A 100 -14.32 -18.34 15.11
C ALA A 100 -12.90 -18.91 15.13
N GLY A 101 -11.94 -18.19 15.68
CA GLY A 101 -10.51 -18.44 15.56
C GLY A 101 -9.91 -17.69 14.36
N LEU A 102 -8.83 -16.94 14.61
CA LEU A 102 -8.15 -16.13 13.59
C LEU A 102 -7.42 -17.03 12.59
N THR A 103 -7.92 -17.09 11.37
CA THR A 103 -7.32 -17.76 10.20
C THR A 103 -7.62 -16.94 8.95
N ALA A 104 -6.88 -17.17 7.86
CA ALA A 104 -7.19 -16.58 6.57
C ALA A 104 -8.63 -16.89 6.14
N GLN A 105 -9.10 -18.13 6.35
CA GLN A 105 -10.47 -18.55 6.03
C GLN A 105 -11.52 -17.76 6.81
N SER A 106 -11.39 -17.62 8.14
CA SER A 106 -12.36 -16.87 8.95
C SER A 106 -12.39 -15.39 8.57
N TYR A 107 -11.23 -14.80 8.29
CA TYR A 107 -11.10 -13.41 7.84
C TYR A 107 -11.77 -13.17 6.49
N VAL A 108 -11.39 -13.97 5.48
CA VAL A 108 -11.95 -13.88 4.11
C VAL A 108 -13.45 -14.09 4.11
N LYS A 109 -13.93 -15.15 4.76
CA LYS A 109 -15.36 -15.46 4.86
C LYS A 109 -16.15 -14.31 5.47
N THR A 110 -15.65 -13.74 6.56
CA THR A 110 -16.35 -12.67 7.29
C THR A 110 -16.44 -11.39 6.48
N PHE A 111 -15.33 -10.89 5.95
CA PHE A 111 -15.33 -9.66 5.16
C PHE A 111 -16.04 -9.81 3.82
N ARG A 112 -15.89 -10.95 3.13
CA ARG A 112 -16.66 -11.25 1.91
C ARG A 112 -18.16 -11.24 2.19
N SER A 113 -18.61 -11.94 3.25
CA SER A 113 -20.02 -11.97 3.63
C SER A 113 -20.58 -10.59 3.94
N LEU A 114 -19.78 -9.72 4.58
CA LEU A 114 -20.17 -8.35 4.86
C LEU A 114 -20.33 -7.53 3.57
N GLY A 115 -19.41 -7.69 2.62
CA GLY A 115 -19.52 -7.11 1.28
C GLY A 115 -20.77 -7.58 0.54
N ASP A 116 -21.03 -8.92 0.53
CA ASP A 116 -22.19 -9.53 -0.12
C ASP A 116 -23.51 -8.99 0.46
N GLN A 117 -23.61 -8.85 1.80
CA GLN A 117 -24.78 -8.29 2.48
C GLN A 117 -25.02 -6.83 2.13
N LEU A 118 -23.96 -6.03 1.97
CA LEU A 118 -24.07 -4.63 1.57
C LEU A 118 -24.52 -4.48 0.10
N MET A 119 -24.08 -5.36 -0.79
CA MET A 119 -24.47 -5.34 -2.20
C MET A 119 -25.86 -5.95 -2.43
N ALA A 120 -26.35 -6.79 -1.52
CA ALA A 120 -27.71 -7.29 -1.59
C ALA A 120 -28.73 -6.17 -1.32
N ALA A 121 -29.92 -6.27 -1.90
CA ALA A 121 -31.02 -5.36 -1.59
C ALA A 121 -31.40 -5.50 -0.11
N PRO A 122 -31.58 -4.37 0.64
CA PRO A 122 -32.03 -4.45 2.01
C PRO A 122 -33.47 -5.01 2.05
N PRO A 123 -33.80 -5.86 3.05
CA PRO A 123 -35.14 -6.38 3.20
C PRO A 123 -36.17 -5.24 3.37
N GLY A 124 -37.19 -5.22 2.54
CA GLY A 124 -38.41 -4.41 2.73
C GLY A 124 -38.40 -2.96 2.23
N ALA A 125 -37.32 -2.46 1.63
CA ALA A 125 -37.35 -1.12 1.01
C ALA A 125 -36.43 -1.05 -0.22
N PRO A 126 -36.84 -0.38 -1.32
CA PRO A 126 -35.90 0.02 -2.34
C PRO A 126 -34.92 1.05 -1.72
N ALA A 127 -33.62 0.69 -1.65
CA ALA A 127 -32.61 1.66 -1.27
C ALA A 127 -32.56 2.79 -2.31
N ASP A 128 -32.59 4.04 -1.86
CA ASP A 128 -32.34 5.19 -2.72
C ASP A 128 -30.90 5.20 -3.26
N GLY A 129 -30.59 6.13 -4.16
CA GLY A 129 -29.28 6.25 -4.76
C GLY A 129 -28.17 6.49 -3.75
N GLN A 130 -28.42 7.32 -2.74
CA GLN A 130 -27.45 7.65 -1.68
C GLN A 130 -27.13 6.43 -0.82
N THR A 131 -28.15 5.73 -0.37
CA THR A 131 -28.00 4.49 0.41
C THR A 131 -27.19 3.45 -0.36
N LYS A 132 -27.52 3.24 -1.64
CA LYS A 132 -26.77 2.31 -2.52
C LYS A 132 -25.31 2.73 -2.67
N ARG A 133 -25.07 4.03 -2.86
CA ARG A 133 -23.71 4.56 -3.02
C ARG A 133 -22.82 4.24 -1.81
N PHE A 134 -23.29 4.58 -0.60
CA PHE A 134 -22.51 4.34 0.62
C PHE A 134 -22.36 2.85 0.95
N ARG A 135 -23.37 2.03 0.66
CA ARG A 135 -23.24 0.57 0.79
C ARG A 135 -22.21 0.02 -0.18
N ALA A 136 -22.22 0.46 -1.42
CA ALA A 136 -21.28 0.01 -2.44
C ALA A 136 -19.83 0.41 -2.11
N LEU A 137 -19.60 1.63 -1.58
CA LEU A 137 -18.26 2.06 -1.15
C LEU A 137 -17.72 1.17 -0.03
N ARG A 138 -18.52 0.89 1.01
CA ARG A 138 -18.12 -0.02 2.10
C ARG A 138 -17.92 -1.45 1.62
N ALA A 139 -18.80 -1.94 0.74
CA ALA A 139 -18.64 -3.26 0.14
C ALA A 139 -17.32 -3.40 -0.62
N ALA A 140 -16.92 -2.39 -1.40
CA ALA A 140 -15.63 -2.37 -2.10
C ALA A 140 -14.46 -2.50 -1.12
N GLN A 141 -14.52 -1.80 0.03
CA GLN A 141 -13.51 -1.91 1.08
C GLN A 141 -13.46 -3.30 1.70
N TYR A 142 -14.62 -3.90 2.01
CA TYR A 142 -14.66 -5.21 2.67
C TYR A 142 -14.25 -6.35 1.74
N TYR A 143 -14.57 -6.28 0.45
CA TYR A 143 -14.01 -7.19 -0.54
C TYR A 143 -12.48 -7.00 -0.68
N GLY A 144 -11.98 -5.77 -0.62
CA GLY A 144 -10.55 -5.47 -0.58
C GLY A 144 -9.88 -6.10 0.65
N GLN A 145 -10.49 -6.03 1.83
CA GLN A 145 -10.00 -6.70 3.03
C GLN A 145 -9.92 -8.22 2.86
N ALA A 146 -10.95 -8.84 2.31
CA ALA A 146 -10.93 -10.28 2.02
C ALA A 146 -9.81 -10.65 1.03
N LEU A 147 -9.55 -9.80 0.05
CA LEU A 147 -8.55 -10.04 -0.99
C LEU A 147 -7.11 -10.10 -0.45
N PHE A 148 -6.80 -9.43 0.67
CA PHE A 148 -5.47 -9.50 1.30
C PHE A 148 -5.09 -10.92 1.72
N PHE A 149 -6.05 -11.74 2.16
CA PHE A 149 -5.79 -13.05 2.75
C PHE A 149 -6.36 -14.23 1.95
N VAL A 150 -6.98 -13.98 0.79
CA VAL A 150 -7.67 -15.03 0.00
C VAL A 150 -6.75 -16.19 -0.40
N LEU A 151 -5.45 -15.92 -0.66
CA LEU A 151 -4.48 -16.95 -1.05
C LEU A 151 -4.09 -17.92 0.09
N GLY A 152 -4.44 -17.59 1.33
CA GLY A 152 -4.30 -18.47 2.50
C GLY A 152 -5.62 -19.09 2.96
N SER A 153 -6.75 -18.82 2.28
CA SER A 153 -8.05 -19.39 2.60
C SER A 153 -8.24 -20.80 2.01
N ASP A 154 -9.35 -21.45 2.35
CA ASP A 154 -9.71 -22.76 1.81
C ASP A 154 -10.02 -22.74 0.31
N ASP A 155 -10.29 -21.54 -0.25
CA ASP A 155 -10.58 -21.34 -1.68
C ASP A 155 -9.74 -20.18 -2.28
N PRO A 156 -8.42 -20.35 -2.41
CA PRO A 156 -7.55 -19.34 -3.01
C PRO A 156 -7.85 -19.11 -4.50
N GLY A 157 -8.48 -20.07 -5.17
CA GLY A 157 -8.92 -19.96 -6.56
C GLY A 157 -10.01 -18.91 -6.79
N SER A 158 -10.72 -18.51 -5.73
CA SER A 158 -11.74 -17.45 -5.80
C SER A 158 -11.20 -16.02 -5.90
N GLU A 159 -9.88 -15.82 -5.88
CA GLU A 159 -9.25 -14.49 -5.86
C GLU A 159 -9.75 -13.57 -6.98
N GLU A 160 -9.76 -14.03 -8.24
CA GLU A 160 -10.24 -13.23 -9.36
C GLU A 160 -11.73 -12.89 -9.24
N GLN A 161 -12.54 -13.83 -8.75
CA GLN A 161 -13.97 -13.61 -8.53
C GLN A 161 -14.18 -12.58 -7.41
N LEU A 162 -13.43 -12.68 -6.33
CA LEU A 162 -13.48 -11.75 -5.21
C LEU A 162 -13.06 -10.33 -5.64
N TYR A 163 -11.98 -10.21 -6.44
CA TYR A 163 -11.60 -8.94 -7.05
C TYR A 163 -12.75 -8.36 -7.90
N LYS A 164 -13.36 -9.16 -8.76
CA LYS A 164 -14.48 -8.73 -9.61
C LYS A 164 -15.68 -8.24 -8.79
N ALA A 165 -15.97 -8.86 -7.65
CA ALA A 165 -17.04 -8.42 -6.75
C ALA A 165 -16.69 -7.04 -6.14
N GLY A 166 -15.47 -6.84 -5.64
CA GLY A 166 -14.98 -5.57 -5.14
C GLY A 166 -14.99 -4.47 -6.20
N ARG A 167 -14.59 -4.82 -7.43
CA ARG A 167 -14.60 -3.90 -8.56
C ARG A 167 -16.03 -3.50 -8.97
N ALA A 168 -16.97 -4.41 -8.97
CA ALA A 168 -18.37 -4.11 -9.25
C ALA A 168 -18.99 -3.19 -8.19
N ALA A 169 -18.62 -3.38 -6.91
CA ALA A 169 -19.02 -2.49 -5.83
C ALA A 169 -18.41 -1.08 -6.01
N TRP A 170 -17.13 -0.97 -6.34
CA TRP A 170 -16.46 0.29 -6.67
C TRP A 170 -17.10 0.99 -7.86
N ASP A 171 -17.38 0.28 -8.95
CA ASP A 171 -18.01 0.87 -10.13
C ASP A 171 -19.44 1.33 -9.83
N THR A 172 -20.21 0.58 -9.02
CA THR A 172 -21.54 1.00 -8.53
C THR A 172 -21.46 2.27 -7.70
N PHE A 173 -20.48 2.36 -6.79
CA PHE A 173 -20.24 3.58 -6.03
C PHE A 173 -19.96 4.77 -6.94
N CYS A 174 -19.04 4.62 -7.90
CA CYS A 174 -18.66 5.66 -8.85
C CYS A 174 -19.86 6.14 -9.69
N ASP A 175 -20.69 5.22 -10.17
CA ASP A 175 -21.87 5.55 -10.99
C ASP A 175 -22.93 6.33 -10.22
N LEU A 176 -22.93 6.24 -8.89
CA LEU A 176 -23.85 6.94 -7.99
C LEU A 176 -23.25 8.19 -7.34
N CYS A 177 -21.99 8.56 -7.68
CA CYS A 177 -21.43 9.84 -7.27
C CYS A 177 -22.06 11.00 -8.06
N GLU A 178 -22.10 12.18 -7.44
CA GLU A 178 -22.58 13.42 -8.05
C GLU A 178 -21.56 14.54 -7.86
N PRO A 179 -20.85 14.92 -8.94
CA PRO A 179 -20.85 14.31 -10.27
C PRO A 179 -20.17 12.94 -10.31
N ALA A 180 -20.64 12.06 -11.18
CA ALA A 180 -19.97 10.79 -11.42
C ALA A 180 -18.59 11.03 -12.05
N PRO A 181 -17.56 10.22 -11.68
CA PRO A 181 -16.26 10.33 -12.31
C PRO A 181 -16.32 9.96 -13.80
N VAL A 182 -15.47 10.60 -14.59
CA VAL A 182 -15.26 10.20 -15.99
C VAL A 182 -14.48 8.88 -15.97
N LYS A 183 -15.13 7.79 -16.43
CA LYS A 183 -14.47 6.50 -16.62
C LYS A 183 -13.89 6.45 -18.03
N ALA A 184 -12.61 6.10 -18.15
CA ALA A 184 -11.93 5.98 -19.44
C ALA A 184 -10.93 4.81 -19.42
N LYS A 185 -10.40 4.51 -20.60
CA LYS A 185 -9.30 3.57 -20.81
C LYS A 185 -8.17 4.33 -21.50
N VAL A 186 -7.10 4.61 -20.77
CA VAL A 186 -5.93 5.31 -21.31
C VAL A 186 -5.03 4.30 -21.99
N PRO A 187 -4.56 4.56 -23.24
CA PRO A 187 -3.73 3.61 -23.98
C PRO A 187 -2.43 3.27 -23.23
N TYR A 188 -2.14 1.97 -23.09
CA TYR A 188 -0.89 1.47 -22.53
C TYR A 188 -0.55 0.13 -23.19
N GLY A 189 0.39 0.11 -24.11
CA GLY A 189 0.75 -1.11 -24.86
C GLY A 189 -0.48 -1.79 -25.47
N THR A 190 -0.65 -3.09 -25.17
CA THR A 190 -1.81 -3.89 -25.62
C THR A 190 -2.96 -3.90 -24.62
N THR A 191 -2.73 -3.43 -23.40
CA THR A 191 -3.73 -3.47 -22.31
C THR A 191 -3.91 -2.05 -21.77
N PRO A 192 -5.08 -1.40 -22.01
CA PRO A 192 -5.29 -0.03 -21.57
C PRO A 192 -5.42 0.07 -20.05
N LEU A 193 -5.04 1.21 -19.49
CA LEU A 193 -5.21 1.53 -18.07
C LEU A 193 -6.65 1.97 -17.82
N PRO A 194 -7.43 1.30 -16.99
CA PRO A 194 -8.71 1.82 -16.52
C PRO A 194 -8.48 3.01 -15.61
N VAL A 195 -9.24 4.09 -15.81
CA VAL A 195 -9.13 5.31 -15.01
C VAL A 195 -10.50 5.81 -14.56
N TRP A 196 -10.53 6.45 -13.37
CA TRP A 196 -11.67 7.15 -12.80
C TRP A 196 -11.21 8.58 -12.47
N PHE A 197 -11.70 9.53 -13.26
CA PHE A 197 -11.35 10.93 -13.07
C PHE A 197 -12.50 11.66 -12.35
N PHE A 198 -12.27 11.93 -11.09
CA PHE A 198 -13.18 12.64 -10.21
C PHE A 198 -12.99 14.16 -10.34
N ARG A 199 -14.07 14.90 -10.30
CA ARG A 199 -14.11 16.36 -10.40
C ARG A 199 -15.02 16.94 -9.33
N PRO A 200 -14.72 18.14 -8.79
CA PRO A 200 -15.61 18.82 -7.84
C PRO A 200 -16.99 19.14 -8.43
N ASP A 201 -17.03 19.45 -9.72
CA ASP A 201 -18.24 19.78 -10.47
C ASP A 201 -18.10 19.41 -11.97
N THR A 202 -19.09 19.75 -12.77
CA THR A 202 -19.13 19.48 -14.22
C THR A 202 -18.62 20.64 -15.08
N SER A 203 -18.11 21.71 -14.48
CA SER A 203 -17.58 22.87 -15.23
C SER A 203 -16.32 22.48 -16.02
N ALA A 204 -16.01 23.27 -17.06
CA ALA A 204 -14.78 23.15 -17.81
C ALA A 204 -13.66 24.06 -17.25
N THR A 205 -13.80 24.52 -16.00
CA THR A 205 -12.78 25.35 -15.36
C THR A 205 -11.50 24.52 -15.15
N PRO A 206 -10.34 24.96 -15.68
CA PRO A 206 -9.08 24.27 -15.44
C PRO A 206 -8.76 24.23 -13.94
N ARG A 207 -8.50 23.04 -13.40
CA ARG A 207 -8.23 22.82 -11.98
C ARG A 207 -6.93 22.08 -11.77
N PRO A 208 -6.25 22.31 -10.64
CA PRO A 208 -5.19 21.42 -10.19
C PRO A 208 -5.69 19.96 -10.15
N THR A 209 -4.82 19.04 -10.49
CA THR A 209 -5.20 17.62 -10.59
C THR A 209 -4.15 16.74 -9.90
N VAL A 210 -4.60 15.83 -9.03
CA VAL A 210 -3.74 14.84 -8.41
C VAL A 210 -3.92 13.47 -9.05
N ILE A 211 -2.82 12.84 -9.45
CA ILE A 211 -2.76 11.42 -9.85
C ILE A 211 -2.46 10.60 -8.59
N LEU A 212 -3.37 9.73 -8.19
CA LEU A 212 -3.27 8.88 -7.01
C LEU A 212 -2.77 7.49 -7.43
N THR A 213 -1.50 7.20 -7.12
CA THR A 213 -0.88 5.90 -7.44
C THR A 213 -0.96 4.97 -6.25
N ASN A 214 -1.63 3.84 -6.44
CA ASN A 214 -1.78 2.81 -5.41
C ASN A 214 -0.50 1.98 -5.23
N GLY A 215 -0.38 1.33 -4.06
CA GLY A 215 0.71 0.41 -3.74
C GLY A 215 0.57 -0.99 -4.37
N SER A 216 1.17 -1.97 -3.71
CA SER A 216 1.19 -3.36 -4.20
C SER A 216 -0.11 -4.13 -3.93
N ASP A 217 -0.80 -3.82 -2.85
CA ASP A 217 -1.87 -4.67 -2.31
C ASP A 217 -3.23 -3.97 -2.24
N GLY A 218 -3.25 -2.62 -2.29
CA GLY A 218 -4.45 -1.82 -2.15
C GLY A 218 -5.38 -1.89 -3.37
N GLN A 219 -6.63 -1.47 -3.17
CA GLN A 219 -7.65 -1.39 -4.20
C GLN A 219 -8.03 0.09 -4.48
N ASN A 220 -8.86 0.35 -5.48
CA ASN A 220 -9.26 1.72 -5.84
C ASN A 220 -9.97 2.46 -4.69
N VAL A 221 -10.68 1.74 -3.83
CA VAL A 221 -11.33 2.30 -2.63
C VAL A 221 -10.32 2.86 -1.62
N ASP A 222 -9.10 2.34 -1.59
CA ASP A 222 -8.04 2.92 -0.75
C ASP A 222 -7.61 4.28 -1.29
N MET A 223 -7.59 4.47 -2.62
CA MET A 223 -7.31 5.79 -3.23
C MET A 223 -8.43 6.80 -2.94
N TRP A 224 -9.69 6.33 -2.79
CA TRP A 224 -10.75 7.17 -2.24
C TRP A 224 -10.39 7.62 -0.82
N THR A 225 -10.09 6.69 0.06
CA THR A 225 -9.76 6.98 1.47
C THR A 225 -8.56 7.91 1.62
N TYR A 226 -7.53 7.75 0.77
CA TYR A 226 -6.26 8.47 0.88
C TYR A 226 -6.10 9.64 -0.09
N GLY A 227 -7.20 10.16 -0.69
CA GLY A 227 -7.01 11.36 -1.49
C GLY A 227 -8.22 11.92 -2.19
N VAL A 228 -9.15 11.13 -2.74
CA VAL A 228 -10.22 11.68 -3.61
C VAL A 228 -11.09 12.71 -2.88
N PRO A 229 -11.70 12.44 -1.70
CA PRO A 229 -12.50 13.47 -1.01
C PRO A 229 -11.68 14.72 -0.68
N ALA A 230 -10.47 14.56 -0.17
CA ALA A 230 -9.62 15.68 0.21
C ALA A 230 -9.24 16.58 -0.98
N ALA A 231 -9.05 16.00 -2.17
CA ALA A 231 -8.86 16.73 -3.41
C ALA A 231 -10.12 17.52 -3.81
N LEU A 232 -11.27 16.84 -3.84
CA LEU A 232 -12.53 17.44 -4.28
C LEU A 232 -12.98 18.60 -3.38
N GLU A 233 -12.85 18.47 -2.06
CA GLU A 233 -13.16 19.49 -1.07
C GLU A 233 -12.31 20.77 -1.23
N ARG A 234 -11.09 20.62 -1.78
CA ARG A 234 -10.19 21.73 -2.10
C ARG A 234 -10.35 22.26 -3.53
N GLY A 235 -11.32 21.75 -4.28
CA GLY A 235 -11.55 22.16 -5.66
C GLY A 235 -10.58 21.53 -6.67
N TRP A 236 -9.82 20.51 -6.31
CA TRP A 236 -8.93 19.77 -7.19
C TRP A 236 -9.66 18.61 -7.88
N ASN A 237 -9.17 18.23 -9.05
CA ASN A 237 -9.52 16.96 -9.65
C ASN A 237 -8.64 15.83 -9.06
N ALA A 238 -9.15 14.59 -9.08
CA ALA A 238 -8.41 13.41 -8.67
C ALA A 238 -8.52 12.30 -9.73
N LEU A 239 -7.39 11.73 -10.12
CA LEU A 239 -7.31 10.58 -11.02
C LEU A 239 -6.91 9.34 -10.25
N VAL A 240 -7.80 8.35 -10.23
CA VAL A 240 -7.54 6.97 -9.74
C VAL A 240 -7.39 6.07 -10.95
N TYR A 241 -6.49 5.09 -10.91
CA TYR A 241 -6.24 4.17 -12.01
C TYR A 241 -5.71 2.81 -11.53
N ASP A 242 -5.86 1.79 -12.38
CA ASP A 242 -5.15 0.52 -12.22
C ASP A 242 -3.94 0.52 -13.15
N GLY A 243 -2.75 0.34 -12.59
CA GLY A 243 -1.51 0.12 -13.33
C GLY A 243 -1.11 -1.36 -13.43
N PRO A 244 -0.02 -1.68 -14.15
CA PRO A 244 0.57 -3.02 -14.14
C PRO A 244 0.81 -3.52 -12.71
N GLY A 245 0.43 -4.76 -12.41
CA GLY A 245 0.53 -5.33 -11.07
C GLY A 245 -0.56 -4.89 -10.09
N GLN A 246 -1.55 -4.12 -10.54
CA GLN A 246 -2.63 -3.59 -9.70
C GLN A 246 -4.00 -3.89 -10.32
N GLY A 247 -5.02 -4.07 -9.48
CA GLY A 247 -6.42 -4.12 -9.84
C GLY A 247 -6.73 -4.98 -11.07
N GLN A 248 -7.45 -4.39 -12.04
CA GLN A 248 -7.85 -5.05 -13.28
C GLN A 248 -6.66 -5.67 -14.03
N LEU A 249 -5.53 -4.91 -14.12
CA LEU A 249 -4.38 -5.37 -14.89
C LEU A 249 -3.74 -6.62 -14.28
N LEU A 250 -3.68 -6.72 -12.95
CA LEU A 250 -3.13 -7.91 -12.29
C LEU A 250 -4.11 -9.08 -12.33
N PHE A 251 -5.28 -8.89 -11.71
CA PHE A 251 -6.16 -10.01 -11.37
C PHE A 251 -6.89 -10.61 -12.57
N VAL A 252 -7.13 -9.80 -13.62
CA VAL A 252 -7.89 -10.21 -14.81
C VAL A 252 -7.01 -10.26 -16.05
N ASP A 253 -6.30 -9.17 -16.34
CA ASP A 253 -5.52 -9.04 -17.58
C ASP A 253 -4.12 -9.65 -17.46
N ARG A 254 -3.70 -10.04 -16.25
CA ARG A 254 -2.45 -10.76 -15.95
C ARG A 254 -1.20 -9.96 -16.36
N VAL A 255 -1.21 -8.66 -16.10
CA VAL A 255 -0.08 -7.76 -16.33
C VAL A 255 0.58 -7.45 -14.99
N VAL A 256 1.84 -7.82 -14.83
CA VAL A 256 2.61 -7.67 -13.60
C VAL A 256 3.34 -6.32 -13.51
N PHE A 257 3.83 -5.97 -12.33
CA PHE A 257 4.61 -4.75 -12.10
C PHE A 257 5.77 -4.58 -13.08
N THR A 258 6.00 -3.33 -13.47
CA THR A 258 7.11 -2.90 -14.34
C THR A 258 8.04 -1.93 -13.60
N PRO A 259 9.37 -2.00 -13.81
CA PRO A 259 10.30 -1.02 -13.25
C PRO A 259 10.32 0.32 -14.01
N THR A 260 9.59 0.43 -15.11
CA THR A 260 9.53 1.62 -15.97
C THR A 260 8.19 2.36 -15.78
N TRP A 261 7.91 2.81 -14.53
CA TRP A 261 6.63 3.41 -14.19
C TRP A 261 6.34 4.73 -14.91
N GLU A 262 7.36 5.39 -15.42
CA GLU A 262 7.21 6.53 -16.34
C GLU A 262 6.36 6.19 -17.58
N ARG A 263 6.45 4.96 -18.09
CA ARG A 263 5.63 4.51 -19.23
C ARG A 263 4.15 4.33 -18.86
N VAL A 264 3.84 4.23 -17.57
CA VAL A 264 2.48 4.18 -17.04
C VAL A 264 1.93 5.58 -16.83
N VAL A 265 2.72 6.47 -16.21
CA VAL A 265 2.27 7.82 -15.84
C VAL A 265 2.23 8.77 -17.03
N THR A 266 3.18 8.71 -17.97
CA THR A 266 3.21 9.61 -19.13
C THR A 266 1.92 9.56 -19.96
N PRO A 267 1.33 8.41 -20.31
CA PRO A 267 0.02 8.38 -20.98
C PRO A 267 -1.13 8.97 -20.14
N LEU A 268 -1.07 8.86 -18.80
CA LEU A 268 -2.06 9.48 -17.92
C LEU A 268 -1.94 11.02 -17.97
N VAL A 269 -0.70 11.54 -17.95
CA VAL A 269 -0.44 12.98 -18.10
C VAL A 269 -0.86 13.47 -19.47
N ASP A 270 -0.59 12.73 -20.54
CA ASP A 270 -1.04 13.06 -21.90
C ASP A 270 -2.57 13.17 -21.97
N TRP A 271 -3.26 12.20 -21.36
CA TRP A 271 -4.72 12.19 -21.31
C TRP A 271 -5.27 13.36 -20.48
N LEU A 272 -4.64 13.70 -19.35
CA LEU A 272 -5.03 14.82 -18.52
C LEU A 272 -4.80 16.17 -19.21
N THR A 273 -3.65 16.38 -19.81
CA THR A 273 -3.30 17.67 -20.49
C THR A 273 -4.13 17.94 -21.74
N ALA A 274 -4.78 16.94 -22.32
CA ALA A 274 -5.71 17.10 -23.44
C ALA A 274 -7.11 17.57 -22.98
N ARG A 275 -7.37 17.73 -21.68
CA ARG A 275 -8.66 18.08 -21.11
C ARG A 275 -8.73 19.58 -20.79
N SER A 276 -9.88 20.20 -21.05
CA SER A 276 -10.12 21.61 -20.74
C SER A 276 -10.35 21.89 -19.25
N ASP A 277 -10.74 20.87 -18.47
CA ASP A 277 -10.99 20.96 -17.02
C ASP A 277 -9.75 20.64 -16.16
N VAL A 278 -8.58 20.51 -16.77
CA VAL A 278 -7.29 20.28 -16.11
C VAL A 278 -6.33 21.45 -16.36
N ASP A 279 -5.73 21.97 -15.30
CA ASP A 279 -4.61 22.90 -15.41
C ASP A 279 -3.33 22.09 -15.66
N PRO A 280 -2.74 22.14 -16.88
CA PRO A 280 -1.56 21.34 -17.22
C PRO A 280 -0.30 21.74 -16.44
N ALA A 281 -0.28 22.93 -15.83
CA ALA A 281 0.84 23.39 -15.00
C ALA A 281 0.72 22.92 -13.53
N LYS A 282 -0.42 22.34 -13.13
CA LYS A 282 -0.71 21.97 -11.75
C LYS A 282 -1.11 20.48 -11.65
N ILE A 283 -0.33 19.59 -12.26
CA ILE A 283 -0.50 18.12 -12.12
C ILE A 283 0.43 17.60 -11.04
N ALA A 284 -0.16 17.14 -9.93
CA ALA A 284 0.57 16.48 -8.85
C ALA A 284 0.52 14.96 -9.01
N LEU A 285 1.56 14.27 -8.55
CA LEU A 285 1.65 12.82 -8.52
C LEU A 285 1.88 12.36 -7.07
N THR A 286 1.07 11.43 -6.59
CA THR A 286 1.27 10.83 -5.26
C THR A 286 1.47 9.34 -5.39
N GLY A 287 2.23 8.75 -4.46
CA GLY A 287 2.46 7.32 -4.40
C GLY A 287 2.31 6.78 -2.98
N LEU A 288 1.32 5.90 -2.76
CA LEU A 288 1.03 5.27 -1.49
C LEU A 288 1.73 3.92 -1.37
N SER A 289 2.31 3.59 -0.21
CA SER A 289 2.97 2.30 0.04
C SER A 289 4.11 2.05 -0.94
N MET A 290 4.16 0.94 -1.65
CA MET A 290 5.17 0.66 -2.67
C MET A 290 5.19 1.70 -3.80
N ALA A 291 4.08 2.39 -4.04
CA ALA A 291 4.09 3.50 -5.00
C ALA A 291 4.88 4.72 -4.54
N GLY A 292 5.32 4.76 -3.29
CA GLY A 292 6.37 5.67 -2.85
C GLY A 292 7.75 5.44 -3.51
N ASP A 293 7.87 4.38 -4.33
CA ASP A 293 8.96 4.11 -5.29
C ASP A 293 8.49 4.40 -6.73
N LEU A 294 7.31 3.89 -7.10
CA LEU A 294 6.79 3.95 -8.48
C LEU A 294 6.53 5.39 -8.94
N ALA A 295 5.91 6.22 -8.11
CA ALA A 295 5.63 7.62 -8.42
C ALA A 295 6.91 8.45 -8.56
N PRO A 296 7.90 8.37 -7.64
CA PRO A 296 9.21 8.97 -7.83
C PRO A 296 9.94 8.46 -9.09
N ARG A 297 9.86 7.16 -9.40
CA ARG A 297 10.39 6.64 -10.67
C ARG A 297 9.80 7.38 -11.86
N ALA A 298 8.48 7.54 -11.90
CA ALA A 298 7.81 8.24 -12.99
C ALA A 298 8.23 9.72 -13.05
N ALA A 299 8.23 10.42 -11.92
CA ALA A 299 8.60 11.85 -11.86
C ALA A 299 10.07 12.13 -12.25
N ALA A 300 10.97 11.12 -12.18
CA ALA A 300 12.34 11.26 -12.66
C ALA A 300 12.45 11.38 -14.18
N PHE A 301 11.38 11.05 -14.93
CA PHE A 301 11.34 11.06 -16.39
C PHE A 301 10.17 11.89 -16.96
N GLU A 302 9.07 12.03 -16.22
CA GLU A 302 7.90 12.82 -16.60
C GLU A 302 8.00 14.22 -15.97
N THR A 303 8.56 15.16 -16.71
CA THR A 303 8.88 16.51 -16.21
C THR A 303 7.69 17.46 -16.12
N ARG A 304 6.50 17.06 -16.59
CA ARG A 304 5.25 17.82 -16.44
C ARG A 304 4.59 17.64 -15.07
N ILE A 305 5.11 16.72 -14.26
CA ILE A 305 4.68 16.61 -12.85
C ILE A 305 5.16 17.84 -12.09
N ALA A 306 4.20 18.62 -11.58
CA ALA A 306 4.45 19.88 -10.91
C ALA A 306 4.78 19.72 -9.41
N ALA A 307 4.31 18.65 -8.78
CA ALA A 307 4.62 18.28 -7.39
C ALA A 307 4.55 16.76 -7.20
N LEU A 308 5.39 16.23 -6.33
CA LEU A 308 5.46 14.80 -6.00
C LEU A 308 5.29 14.56 -4.51
N VAL A 309 4.50 13.55 -4.14
CA VAL A 309 4.43 13.08 -2.74
C VAL A 309 4.69 11.58 -2.66
N ALA A 310 5.69 11.16 -1.90
CA ALA A 310 6.05 9.76 -1.66
C ALA A 310 5.65 9.32 -0.24
N MET A 311 4.81 8.30 -0.09
CA MET A 311 4.10 7.95 1.15
C MET A 311 4.14 6.44 1.46
N PRO A 312 5.21 5.92 2.11
CA PRO A 312 6.48 6.55 2.47
C PRO A 312 7.41 6.69 1.27
N GLY A 313 8.47 7.51 1.41
CA GLY A 313 9.56 7.49 0.45
C GLY A 313 10.25 6.12 0.41
N CYS A 314 10.37 5.53 -0.77
CA CYS A 314 11.03 4.23 -0.97
C CYS A 314 11.96 4.30 -2.18
N VAL A 315 13.20 3.83 -2.06
CA VAL A 315 14.20 3.83 -3.14
C VAL A 315 14.62 2.43 -3.58
N GLU A 316 14.41 1.44 -2.72
CA GLU A 316 14.76 0.03 -2.99
C GLU A 316 13.72 -0.90 -2.33
N PRO A 317 12.59 -1.18 -2.98
CA PRO A 317 11.56 -2.07 -2.42
C PRO A 317 12.09 -3.45 -2.01
N TRP A 318 13.12 -3.96 -2.68
CA TRP A 318 13.76 -5.24 -2.33
C TRP A 318 14.34 -5.26 -0.91
N LEU A 319 14.76 -4.13 -0.37
CA LEU A 319 15.27 -4.04 1.01
C LEU A 319 14.16 -4.15 2.07
N GLY A 320 12.89 -4.04 1.71
CA GLY A 320 11.76 -4.34 2.58
C GLY A 320 11.62 -5.84 2.92
N PHE A 321 12.24 -6.73 2.12
CA PHE A 321 12.27 -8.15 2.43
C PHE A 321 13.35 -8.48 3.48
N PRO A 322 13.09 -9.47 4.37
CA PRO A 322 14.07 -9.91 5.36
C PRO A 322 15.41 -10.27 4.74
N PRO A 323 16.55 -10.00 5.42
CA PRO A 323 17.88 -10.33 4.90
C PRO A 323 18.04 -11.81 4.52
N GLU A 324 17.37 -12.72 5.23
CA GLU A 324 17.39 -14.17 4.99
C GLU A 324 16.74 -14.51 3.64
N ILE A 325 15.61 -13.88 3.33
CA ILE A 325 14.92 -14.02 2.04
C ILE A 325 15.77 -13.41 0.92
N ARG A 326 16.37 -12.24 1.17
CA ARG A 326 17.22 -11.57 0.16
C ARG A 326 18.49 -12.37 -0.20
N LYS A 327 19.05 -13.14 0.74
CA LYS A 327 20.23 -13.99 0.53
C LYS A 327 19.96 -15.21 -0.35
N ILE A 328 18.69 -15.62 -0.54
CA ILE A 328 18.30 -16.71 -1.43
C ILE A 328 18.61 -16.35 -2.88
N LEU A 329 18.44 -15.06 -3.25
CA LEU A 329 18.64 -14.59 -4.60
C LEU A 329 20.14 -14.55 -4.98
N THR A 330 20.53 -15.46 -5.86
CA THR A 330 21.88 -15.51 -6.47
C THR A 330 21.80 -15.08 -7.95
N PRO A 331 22.92 -14.82 -8.63
CA PRO A 331 22.93 -14.58 -10.07
C PRO A 331 22.44 -15.76 -10.91
N ASP A 332 22.53 -16.98 -10.39
CA ASP A 332 22.11 -18.21 -11.07
C ASP A 332 20.67 -18.57 -10.71
N LYS A 333 19.83 -18.72 -11.73
CA LYS A 333 18.41 -19.03 -11.57
C LYS A 333 18.18 -20.41 -10.95
N GLN A 334 18.93 -21.42 -11.42
CA GLN A 334 18.76 -22.79 -10.94
C GLN A 334 19.19 -22.89 -9.47
N GLN A 335 20.33 -22.32 -9.12
CA GLN A 335 20.81 -22.28 -7.73
C GLN A 335 19.83 -21.57 -6.81
N THR A 336 19.29 -20.42 -7.23
CA THR A 336 18.28 -19.65 -6.45
C THR A 336 17.05 -20.51 -6.20
N ASN A 337 16.49 -21.12 -7.26
CA ASN A 337 15.28 -21.92 -7.14
C ASN A 337 15.54 -23.24 -6.37
N ASP A 338 16.74 -23.81 -6.46
CA ASP A 338 17.11 -24.97 -5.67
C ASP A 338 17.17 -24.65 -4.16
N ILE A 339 17.78 -23.53 -3.78
CA ILE A 339 17.78 -23.05 -2.39
C ILE A 339 16.34 -22.82 -1.92
N TRP A 340 15.53 -22.11 -2.72
CA TRP A 340 14.13 -21.84 -2.40
C TRP A 340 13.35 -23.13 -2.15
N ASN A 341 13.34 -24.04 -3.11
CA ASN A 341 12.49 -25.23 -3.06
C ASN A 341 12.98 -26.31 -2.07
N LYS A 342 14.30 -26.44 -1.86
CA LYS A 342 14.88 -27.52 -1.06
C LYS A 342 15.20 -27.11 0.37
N GLU A 343 15.52 -25.81 0.61
CA GLU A 343 15.99 -25.35 1.92
C GLU A 343 14.96 -24.41 2.60
N VAL A 344 14.17 -23.64 1.84
CA VAL A 344 13.27 -22.60 2.41
C VAL A 344 11.84 -23.10 2.49
N VAL A 345 11.25 -23.53 1.38
CA VAL A 345 9.84 -23.94 1.31
C VAL A 345 9.47 -25.01 2.36
N PRO A 346 10.27 -26.06 2.60
CA PRO A 346 9.94 -27.09 3.59
C PRO A 346 9.90 -26.59 5.04
N GLU A 347 10.56 -25.45 5.32
CA GLU A 347 10.69 -24.88 6.67
C GLU A 347 9.78 -23.66 6.90
N LEU A 348 9.05 -23.20 5.86
CA LEU A 348 8.15 -22.03 5.99
C LEU A 348 6.88 -22.41 6.77
N PRO A 349 6.54 -21.68 7.82
CA PRO A 349 5.22 -21.78 8.44
C PRO A 349 4.11 -21.46 7.42
N PRO A 350 2.92 -22.05 7.55
CA PRO A 350 1.80 -21.82 6.61
C PRO A 350 1.44 -20.35 6.42
N ASP A 351 1.39 -19.59 7.50
CA ASP A 351 1.12 -18.14 7.50
C ASP A 351 2.18 -17.34 6.74
N ALA A 352 3.46 -17.68 6.92
CA ALA A 352 4.56 -17.09 6.17
C ALA A 352 4.50 -17.46 4.68
N ALA A 353 4.10 -18.68 4.35
CA ALA A 353 3.90 -19.13 2.97
C ALA A 353 2.77 -18.32 2.30
N ASP A 354 1.67 -18.04 3.00
CA ASP A 354 0.56 -17.23 2.49
C ASP A 354 0.97 -15.77 2.23
N VAL A 355 1.77 -15.20 3.14
CA VAL A 355 2.37 -13.88 2.91
C VAL A 355 3.28 -13.87 1.69
N MET A 356 4.10 -14.89 1.51
CA MET A 356 4.98 -15.01 0.33
C MET A 356 4.17 -15.11 -0.97
N LYS A 357 3.08 -15.89 -1.01
CA LYS A 357 2.17 -15.94 -2.16
C LYS A 357 1.66 -14.54 -2.50
N LYS A 358 1.11 -13.81 -1.52
CA LYS A 358 0.54 -12.46 -1.72
C LYS A 358 1.59 -11.43 -2.15
N ARG A 359 2.79 -11.46 -1.55
CA ARG A 359 3.88 -10.52 -1.85
C ARG A 359 4.50 -10.69 -3.23
N PHE A 360 4.47 -11.91 -3.79
CA PHE A 360 5.13 -12.21 -5.06
C PHE A 360 4.18 -12.39 -6.25
N GLU A 361 2.87 -12.55 -6.02
CA GLU A 361 1.90 -12.66 -7.12
C GLU A 361 1.93 -11.48 -8.10
N PRO A 362 2.07 -10.20 -7.68
CA PRO A 362 2.05 -9.09 -8.61
C PRO A 362 3.34 -8.95 -9.43
N PHE A 363 4.32 -9.83 -9.18
CA PHE A 363 5.59 -9.85 -9.91
C PHE A 363 5.77 -11.07 -10.81
N SER A 364 4.86 -12.06 -10.78
CA SER A 364 4.98 -13.27 -11.60
C SER A 364 3.63 -13.92 -11.83
N ILE A 365 3.19 -13.98 -13.09
CA ILE A 365 1.93 -14.65 -13.42
C ILE A 365 1.98 -16.16 -13.07
N PRO A 366 3.07 -16.91 -13.34
CA PRO A 366 3.16 -18.29 -12.83
C PRO A 366 2.99 -18.37 -11.30
N ALA A 367 3.66 -17.49 -10.52
CA ALA A 367 3.53 -17.48 -9.07
C ALA A 367 2.09 -17.18 -8.62
N MET A 368 1.41 -16.23 -9.27
CA MET A 368 0.00 -15.95 -9.01
C MET A 368 -0.89 -17.17 -9.29
N LEU A 369 -0.68 -17.86 -10.41
CA LEU A 369 -1.49 -19.03 -10.78
C LEU A 369 -1.25 -20.21 -9.84
N GLU A 370 -0.01 -20.43 -9.40
CA GLU A 370 0.32 -21.43 -8.38
C GLU A 370 -0.32 -21.09 -7.03
N ALA A 371 -0.27 -19.81 -6.63
CA ALA A 371 -0.91 -19.32 -5.40
C ALA A 371 -2.42 -19.52 -5.41
N ARG A 372 -3.10 -19.28 -6.52
CA ARG A 372 -4.54 -19.56 -6.73
C ARG A 372 -4.89 -21.04 -6.68
N GLN A 373 -3.89 -21.94 -6.83
CA GLN A 373 -4.04 -23.38 -6.61
C GLN A 373 -3.72 -23.81 -5.16
N GLY A 374 -3.51 -22.86 -4.25
CA GLY A 374 -3.08 -23.11 -2.88
C GLY A 374 -1.60 -23.46 -2.74
N LYS A 375 -0.83 -23.42 -3.82
CA LYS A 375 0.58 -23.81 -3.83
C LYS A 375 1.48 -22.58 -3.66
N LEU A 376 2.58 -22.78 -2.94
CA LEU A 376 3.67 -21.80 -2.98
C LEU A 376 4.44 -21.98 -4.29
N PHE A 377 4.80 -20.87 -4.93
CA PHE A 377 5.48 -20.86 -6.23
C PHE A 377 6.88 -21.50 -6.14
N THR A 378 7.30 -22.10 -7.25
CA THR A 378 8.58 -22.82 -7.36
C THR A 378 9.69 -21.99 -8.00
N ASP A 379 9.36 -20.95 -8.78
CA ASP A 379 10.31 -20.00 -9.36
C ASP A 379 10.39 -18.74 -8.49
N PHE A 380 11.31 -18.73 -7.53
CA PHE A 380 11.59 -17.55 -6.70
C PHE A 380 12.43 -16.50 -7.44
N TYR A 381 13.32 -16.94 -8.35
CA TYR A 381 14.26 -16.07 -9.06
C TYR A 381 13.56 -14.96 -9.84
N THR A 382 12.52 -15.32 -10.60
CA THR A 382 11.85 -14.36 -11.51
C THR A 382 11.16 -13.23 -10.77
N PRO A 383 10.24 -13.45 -9.81
CA PRO A 383 9.60 -12.36 -9.08
C PRO A 383 10.58 -11.58 -8.19
N ALA A 384 11.57 -12.23 -7.57
CA ALA A 384 12.57 -11.55 -6.74
C ALA A 384 13.41 -10.56 -7.56
N ASN A 385 13.86 -10.93 -8.76
CA ASN A 385 14.59 -10.01 -9.65
C ASN A 385 13.69 -8.87 -10.14
N ARG A 386 12.39 -9.08 -10.35
CA ARG A 386 11.47 -7.99 -10.70
C ARG A 386 11.30 -6.98 -9.57
N VAL A 387 11.17 -7.44 -8.32
CA VAL A 387 11.16 -6.52 -7.17
C VAL A 387 12.48 -5.76 -7.07
N LYS A 388 13.61 -6.45 -7.23
CA LYS A 388 14.94 -5.82 -7.20
C LYS A 388 15.12 -4.77 -8.29
N ALA A 389 14.53 -4.99 -9.47
CA ALA A 389 14.60 -4.06 -10.60
C ALA A 389 13.80 -2.77 -10.39
N LEU A 390 12.93 -2.70 -9.37
CA LEU A 390 12.22 -1.47 -9.02
C LEU A 390 13.12 -0.41 -8.38
N SER A 391 14.34 -0.74 -7.96
CA SER A 391 15.27 0.25 -7.38
C SER A 391 15.39 1.51 -8.24
N ILE A 392 15.24 2.67 -7.60
CA ILE A 392 15.37 4.00 -8.22
C ILE A 392 16.59 4.78 -7.74
N THR A 393 17.51 4.12 -7.05
CA THR A 393 18.70 4.76 -6.46
C THR A 393 19.55 5.54 -7.47
N ASP A 394 19.57 5.13 -8.72
CA ASP A 394 20.31 5.74 -9.82
C ASP A 394 19.55 6.87 -10.53
N VAL A 395 18.24 7.04 -10.27
CA VAL A 395 17.39 8.02 -10.97
C VAL A 395 16.71 9.02 -10.04
N VAL A 396 16.64 8.79 -8.74
CA VAL A 396 15.97 9.69 -7.78
C VAL A 396 16.50 11.11 -7.84
N GLY A 397 17.79 11.32 -8.09
CA GLY A 397 18.41 12.63 -8.26
C GLY A 397 18.00 13.37 -9.55
N ARG A 398 17.27 12.72 -10.48
CA ARG A 398 16.74 13.36 -11.69
C ARG A 398 15.42 14.08 -11.47
N ILE A 399 14.72 13.78 -10.37
CA ILE A 399 13.42 14.37 -10.03
C ILE A 399 13.60 15.90 -9.94
N LYS A 400 12.77 16.65 -10.68
CA LYS A 400 12.78 18.12 -10.69
C LYS A 400 11.62 18.72 -9.90
N ALA A 401 10.51 18.00 -9.82
CA ALA A 401 9.34 18.42 -9.07
C ALA A 401 9.69 18.64 -7.58
N PRO A 402 9.19 19.70 -6.95
CA PRO A 402 9.16 19.77 -5.49
C PRO A 402 8.59 18.48 -4.92
N THR A 403 9.23 17.92 -3.90
CA THR A 403 8.89 16.59 -3.40
C THR A 403 8.69 16.60 -1.89
N LEU A 404 7.51 16.14 -1.46
CA LEU A 404 7.26 15.78 -0.07
C LEU A 404 7.58 14.29 0.14
N VAL A 405 8.45 14.01 1.09
CA VAL A 405 8.75 12.64 1.54
C VAL A 405 8.13 12.42 2.91
N LEU A 406 7.10 11.57 2.98
CA LEU A 406 6.55 11.14 4.26
C LEU A 406 7.36 9.97 4.83
N ASP A 407 7.49 9.97 6.15
CA ASP A 407 8.01 8.89 6.98
C ASP A 407 7.02 8.60 8.12
N TYR A 408 7.07 7.41 8.67
CA TYR A 408 6.22 7.01 9.78
C TYR A 408 7.10 6.51 10.92
N GLU A 409 6.83 6.93 12.16
CA GLU A 409 7.65 6.59 13.33
C GLU A 409 7.81 5.08 13.51
N GLY A 410 6.75 4.31 13.23
CA GLY A 410 6.72 2.85 13.25
C GLY A 410 6.66 2.22 11.86
N GLU A 411 7.35 2.79 10.86
CA GLU A 411 7.41 2.24 9.50
C GLU A 411 7.97 0.82 9.49
N GLN A 412 7.11 -0.16 9.17
CA GLN A 412 7.47 -1.57 9.26
C GLN A 412 7.87 -2.22 7.93
N PHE A 413 7.52 -1.62 6.77
CA PHE A 413 7.82 -2.21 5.45
C PHE A 413 9.09 -1.66 4.81
N TYR A 414 9.34 -0.35 4.97
CA TYR A 414 10.46 0.35 4.34
C TYR A 414 11.28 1.17 5.35
N PRO A 415 11.69 0.60 6.49
CA PRO A 415 12.37 1.35 7.54
C PRO A 415 13.65 2.03 7.02
N GLY A 416 13.76 3.34 7.29
CA GLY A 416 14.92 4.16 6.91
C GLY A 416 14.98 4.59 5.44
N GLN A 417 14.13 4.05 4.57
CA GLN A 417 14.13 4.41 3.15
C GLN A 417 13.60 5.81 2.87
N PRO A 418 12.60 6.36 3.62
CA PRO A 418 12.19 7.74 3.43
C PRO A 418 13.35 8.73 3.61
N ARG A 419 14.20 8.50 4.60
CA ARG A 419 15.39 9.33 4.82
C ARG A 419 16.41 9.21 3.68
N ARG A 420 16.64 7.98 3.18
CA ARG A 420 17.52 7.74 2.03
C ARG A 420 17.01 8.45 0.78
N MET A 421 15.70 8.42 0.51
CA MET A 421 15.09 9.15 -0.60
C MET A 421 15.31 10.66 -0.43
N TYR A 422 14.94 11.20 0.72
CA TYR A 422 15.11 12.62 1.01
C TYR A 422 16.55 13.09 0.79
N ASP A 423 17.53 12.35 1.28
CA ASP A 423 18.96 12.71 1.13
C ASP A 423 19.41 12.68 -0.34
N ALA A 424 18.89 11.75 -1.15
CA ALA A 424 19.25 11.58 -2.55
C ALA A 424 18.56 12.57 -3.51
N LEU A 425 17.44 13.17 -3.12
CA LEU A 425 16.74 14.19 -3.91
C LEU A 425 17.60 15.45 -4.05
N THR A 426 17.59 16.04 -5.26
CA THR A 426 18.28 17.32 -5.58
C THR A 426 17.31 18.47 -5.85
N SER A 427 16.01 18.17 -6.05
CA SER A 427 14.92 19.15 -6.17
C SER A 427 14.58 19.82 -4.84
N PRO A 428 13.76 20.89 -4.81
CA PRO A 428 13.13 21.36 -3.60
C PRO A 428 12.42 20.20 -2.89
N LYS A 429 12.59 20.07 -1.59
CA LYS A 429 12.10 18.90 -0.86
C LYS A 429 11.76 19.20 0.58
N ASP A 430 10.72 18.55 1.06
CA ASP A 430 10.30 18.55 2.44
C ASP A 430 10.26 17.12 2.97
N TYR A 431 10.53 16.96 4.27
CA TYR A 431 10.47 15.69 4.97
C TYR A 431 9.57 15.83 6.18
N LEU A 432 8.58 14.96 6.26
CA LEU A 432 7.65 14.99 7.36
C LEU A 432 7.46 13.60 7.93
N LYS A 433 7.56 13.49 9.26
CA LYS A 433 7.40 12.23 9.99
C LYS A 433 6.09 12.24 10.76
N LEU A 434 5.22 11.31 10.46
CA LEU A 434 3.97 11.06 11.18
C LEU A 434 4.24 10.16 12.39
N THR A 435 3.70 10.54 13.56
CA THR A 435 4.13 10.02 14.85
C THR A 435 3.04 9.20 15.57
N ALA A 436 3.47 8.47 16.60
CA ALA A 436 2.58 7.75 17.50
C ALA A 436 1.69 8.70 18.32
N ALA A 437 2.20 9.87 18.70
CA ALA A 437 1.42 10.89 19.40
C ALA A 437 0.22 11.41 18.57
N GLN A 438 0.33 11.33 17.23
CA GLN A 438 -0.73 11.68 16.28
C GLN A 438 -1.63 10.48 15.92
N GLY A 439 -1.33 9.27 16.41
CA GLY A 439 -2.00 8.04 15.98
C GLY A 439 -1.68 7.61 14.55
N ALA A 440 -0.63 8.16 13.96
CA ALA A 440 -0.32 8.06 12.52
C ALA A 440 0.99 7.31 12.22
N GLN A 441 1.56 6.60 13.21
CA GLN A 441 2.90 6.04 13.20
C GLN A 441 3.11 4.83 12.29
N LEU A 442 2.05 4.11 11.92
CA LEU A 442 2.17 2.90 11.11
C LEU A 442 2.24 3.24 9.62
N HIS A 443 2.78 2.33 8.84
CA HIS A 443 2.87 2.42 7.38
C HIS A 443 1.58 2.96 6.74
N CYS A 444 1.66 4.06 5.99
CA CYS A 444 0.51 4.75 5.38
C CYS A 444 -0.55 5.26 6.38
N SER A 445 -0.25 5.33 7.68
CA SER A 445 -1.16 5.86 8.71
C SER A 445 -2.57 5.26 8.69
N PRO A 446 -2.75 3.93 8.80
CA PRO A 446 -4.04 3.27 8.61
C PRO A 446 -5.11 3.72 9.62
N MET A 447 -4.70 4.23 10.79
CA MET A 447 -5.61 4.75 11.82
C MET A 447 -5.90 6.26 11.69
N ALA A 448 -5.18 6.97 10.83
CA ALA A 448 -5.26 8.41 10.69
C ALA A 448 -5.22 8.88 9.21
N PRO A 449 -6.07 8.29 8.32
CA PRO A 449 -6.05 8.66 6.91
C PRO A 449 -6.46 10.11 6.67
N GLN A 450 -7.30 10.71 7.53
CA GLN A 450 -7.67 12.12 7.42
C GLN A 450 -6.50 13.05 7.71
N LEU A 451 -5.76 12.82 8.81
CA LEU A 451 -4.53 13.56 9.10
C LEU A 451 -3.49 13.40 7.98
N HIS A 452 -3.39 12.18 7.43
CA HIS A 452 -2.53 11.92 6.28
C HIS A 452 -2.91 12.80 5.08
N CYS A 453 -4.21 12.85 4.73
CA CYS A 453 -4.71 13.70 3.66
C CYS A 453 -4.53 15.20 3.96
N GLU A 454 -4.78 15.64 5.20
CA GLU A 454 -4.54 17.02 5.63
C GLU A 454 -3.11 17.43 5.33
N VAL A 455 -2.13 16.69 5.82
CA VAL A 455 -0.71 16.97 5.62
C VAL A 455 -0.32 17.01 4.14
N VAL A 456 -0.80 16.04 3.36
CA VAL A 456 -0.49 15.93 1.93
C VAL A 456 -1.07 17.11 1.15
N PHE A 457 -2.34 17.39 1.34
CA PHE A 457 -3.02 18.42 0.54
C PHE A 457 -2.69 19.85 0.99
N ASP A 458 -2.43 20.09 2.27
CA ASP A 458 -1.92 21.40 2.73
C ASP A 458 -0.55 21.69 2.11
N TRP A 459 0.30 20.66 1.98
CA TRP A 459 1.58 20.82 1.30
C TRP A 459 1.41 21.04 -0.21
N LEU A 460 0.49 20.34 -0.86
CA LEU A 460 0.19 20.51 -2.29
C LEU A 460 -0.38 21.91 -2.58
N ASP A 461 -1.35 22.38 -1.78
CA ASP A 461 -1.93 23.74 -1.91
C ASP A 461 -0.85 24.83 -1.75
N LYS A 462 0.04 24.67 -0.77
CA LYS A 462 1.16 25.60 -0.57
C LYS A 462 2.16 25.57 -1.75
N THR A 463 2.39 24.40 -2.34
CA THR A 463 3.41 24.21 -3.39
C THR A 463 2.92 24.67 -4.76
N LEU A 464 1.66 24.40 -5.11
CA LEU A 464 1.11 24.67 -6.44
C LEU A 464 0.18 25.90 -6.47
N GLY A 465 -0.17 26.41 -5.29
CA GLY A 465 -1.20 27.45 -5.13
C GLY A 465 -2.61 26.94 -5.42
N PRO A 466 -3.63 27.70 -5.01
CA PRO A 466 -5.02 27.34 -5.21
C PRO A 466 -5.41 27.29 -6.69
#